data_00bfeb179998ebca54a8571024786117
#
_entry.id   00bfeb179998ebca54a8571024786117
#
_cell.length_a   1.000
_cell.length_b   1.000
_cell.length_c   1.000
_cell.angle_alpha   90.00
_cell.angle_beta   90.00
_cell.angle_gamma   90.00
#
_symmetry.space_group_name_H-M   'P 1'
#
loop_
_entity.id
_entity.type
_entity.pdbx_description
1 polymer ?
#
loop_
_entity_poly.entity_id
_entity_poly.type
_entity_poly.pdbx_seq_one_letter_code
_entity_poly.pdbx_strand_id
1 'polypeptide(L)'
;DEASMIDLQTMFKLVSITTKDVRFLLVGDPNQLAPISAGLVLHEIVNVIPSVTLDIVKRQKESSGIPEFTRYIVDGRVPVPEMFNRNIILHSCRVNDIGRRVTALYKANPKGTQIISAMHSGLAGVDIINQTCQEVCNSTGRKLRFSFNGSPHYLNIRENDPVIFVKNNWDRGIQNGTLGTLLNVGMSSLTSSLDEVSLADIELYTGEHIPLTLDLLDNIRLAYGITLHKAQGSQFERIIVPVTNNNMMDNSWIYTALTRAETKIEIVGSLSDFSRAIARPSASCYRQTHLKTLLLAELEKSHQSSTTETS
;
A
#
# COMPACT_ATOMS: atom_id res chain seq x y z
N ASP A 1 -11.16 -9.46 4.48
CA ASP A 1 -9.70 -9.45 4.31
C ASP A 1 -9.12 -8.08 4.67
N GLU A 2 -7.78 -8.00 4.85
CA GLU A 2 -7.06 -6.78 5.27
C GLU A 2 -7.61 -6.17 6.58
N ALA A 3 -7.99 -7.00 7.54
CA ALA A 3 -8.62 -6.57 8.80
C ALA A 3 -7.66 -5.76 9.71
N SER A 4 -6.35 -5.79 9.47
CA SER A 4 -5.36 -4.92 10.12
C SER A 4 -5.64 -3.43 9.88
N MET A 5 -6.36 -3.08 8.81
CA MET A 5 -6.74 -1.72 8.45
C MET A 5 -8.03 -1.22 9.09
N ILE A 6 -8.80 -2.10 9.76
CA ILE A 6 -10.08 -1.74 10.38
C ILE A 6 -9.83 -0.95 11.67
N ASP A 7 -10.25 0.31 11.68
CA ASP A 7 -10.28 1.15 12.87
C ASP A 7 -11.52 0.88 13.74
N LEU A 8 -11.52 1.42 14.95
CA LEU A 8 -12.61 1.22 15.90
C LEU A 8 -13.95 1.78 15.40
N GLN A 9 -13.93 2.92 14.71
CA GLN A 9 -15.14 3.56 14.20
C GLN A 9 -15.77 2.74 13.07
N THR A 10 -14.94 2.21 12.17
CA THR A 10 -15.39 1.34 11.07
C THR A 10 -15.97 0.05 11.63
N MET A 11 -15.29 -0.59 12.60
CA MET A 11 -15.80 -1.79 13.24
C MET A 11 -17.12 -1.54 13.98
N PHE A 12 -17.22 -0.43 14.70
CA PHE A 12 -18.47 -0.04 15.37
C PHE A 12 -19.62 0.10 14.37
N LYS A 13 -19.41 0.76 13.24
CA LYS A 13 -20.43 0.87 12.17
C LYS A 13 -20.83 -0.51 11.65
N LEU A 14 -19.86 -1.37 11.33
CA LEU A 14 -20.12 -2.72 10.83
C LEU A 14 -21.00 -3.52 11.80
N VAL A 15 -20.64 -3.54 13.08
CA VAL A 15 -21.41 -4.26 14.09
C VAL A 15 -22.80 -3.63 14.30
N SER A 16 -22.93 -2.30 14.23
CA SER A 16 -24.19 -1.60 14.45
C SER A 16 -25.24 -1.82 13.36
N ILE A 17 -24.81 -2.08 12.12
CA ILE A 17 -25.72 -2.32 10.98
C ILE A 17 -26.05 -3.80 10.76
N THR A 18 -25.36 -4.71 11.46
CA THR A 18 -25.57 -6.15 11.32
C THR A 18 -26.52 -6.68 12.38
N THR A 19 -27.26 -7.74 12.05
CA THR A 19 -28.12 -8.46 13.00
C THR A 19 -27.28 -9.42 13.85
N LYS A 20 -27.88 -9.91 14.95
CA LYS A 20 -27.20 -10.83 15.87
C LYS A 20 -26.80 -12.19 15.24
N ASP A 21 -27.42 -12.54 14.12
CA ASP A 21 -27.18 -13.81 13.41
C ASP A 21 -25.96 -13.75 12.48
N VAL A 22 -25.40 -12.55 12.26
CA VAL A 22 -24.21 -12.38 11.40
C VAL A 22 -22.95 -12.81 12.15
N ARG A 23 -22.16 -13.65 11.50
CA ARG A 23 -20.83 -14.06 11.98
C ARG A 23 -19.77 -13.32 11.19
N PHE A 24 -18.78 -12.77 11.89
CA PHE A 24 -17.64 -12.11 11.28
C PHE A 24 -16.45 -13.06 11.20
N LEU A 25 -15.85 -13.15 10.03
CA LEU A 25 -14.52 -13.72 9.83
C LEU A 25 -13.56 -12.59 9.47
N LEU A 26 -12.65 -12.26 10.36
CA LEU A 26 -11.62 -11.24 10.15
C LEU A 26 -10.35 -11.94 9.69
N VAL A 27 -9.86 -11.56 8.51
CA VAL A 27 -8.60 -12.04 7.94
C VAL A 27 -7.63 -10.87 7.84
N GLY A 28 -6.45 -11.00 8.42
CA GLY A 28 -5.45 -9.92 8.42
C GLY A 28 -4.19 -10.32 9.17
N ASP A 29 -3.17 -9.48 9.09
CA ASP A 29 -1.88 -9.69 9.74
C ASP A 29 -1.63 -8.59 10.77
N PRO A 30 -1.59 -8.90 12.10
CA PRO A 30 -1.37 -7.91 13.14
C PRO A 30 0.04 -7.30 13.13
N ASN A 31 0.99 -7.87 12.36
CA ASN A 31 2.34 -7.31 12.22
C ASN A 31 2.41 -6.24 11.12
N GLN A 32 1.39 -6.15 10.26
CA GLN A 32 1.30 -5.10 9.24
C GLN A 32 0.93 -3.75 9.85
N LEU A 33 0.88 -2.71 9.01
CA LEU A 33 0.51 -1.36 9.44
C LEU A 33 -0.82 -1.35 10.19
N ALA A 34 -0.82 -0.67 11.33
CA ALA A 34 -2.04 -0.36 12.06
C ALA A 34 -2.94 0.60 11.27
N PRO A 35 -4.26 0.66 11.56
CA PRO A 35 -5.17 1.61 10.93
C PRO A 35 -4.65 3.05 11.08
N ILE A 36 -4.94 3.92 10.10
CA ILE A 36 -4.60 5.35 10.19
C ILE A 36 -5.38 6.01 11.33
N SER A 37 -6.66 5.72 11.41
CA SER A 37 -7.58 6.26 12.42
C SER A 37 -7.42 5.57 13.79
N ALA A 38 -8.16 6.04 14.79
CA ALA A 38 -8.07 5.53 16.16
C ALA A 38 -8.56 4.07 16.28
N GLY A 39 -7.87 3.32 17.14
CA GLY A 39 -8.19 1.93 17.47
C GLY A 39 -7.24 0.92 16.84
N LEU A 40 -7.30 -0.31 17.35
CA LEU A 40 -6.45 -1.45 16.98
C LEU A 40 -7.29 -2.73 16.98
N VAL A 41 -8.40 -2.76 16.23
CA VAL A 41 -9.40 -3.84 16.33
C VAL A 41 -8.77 -5.22 16.21
N LEU A 42 -8.12 -5.52 15.08
CA LEU A 42 -7.51 -6.84 14.86
C LEU A 42 -6.46 -7.17 15.93
N HIS A 43 -5.57 -6.21 16.23
CA HIS A 43 -4.48 -6.40 17.20
C HIS A 43 -4.98 -6.73 18.61
N GLU A 44 -6.11 -6.15 19.01
CA GLU A 44 -6.69 -6.32 20.34
C GLU A 44 -7.48 -7.63 20.46
N ILE A 45 -8.18 -8.03 19.40
CA ILE A 45 -9.09 -9.18 19.45
C ILE A 45 -8.42 -10.51 19.13
N VAL A 46 -7.32 -10.51 18.39
CA VAL A 46 -6.65 -11.75 17.91
C VAL A 46 -6.29 -12.72 19.04
N ASN A 47 -6.01 -12.21 20.24
CA ASN A 47 -5.70 -12.99 21.43
C ASN A 47 -6.87 -13.15 22.42
N VAL A 48 -8.08 -12.71 22.05
CA VAL A 48 -9.27 -12.72 22.90
C VAL A 48 -10.33 -13.67 22.35
N ILE A 49 -10.48 -13.69 21.04
CA ILE A 49 -11.45 -14.58 20.35
C ILE A 49 -10.71 -15.74 19.68
N PRO A 50 -11.43 -16.85 19.38
CA PRO A 50 -10.83 -17.97 18.65
C PRO A 50 -10.17 -17.52 17.36
N SER A 51 -8.91 -17.85 17.18
CA SER A 51 -8.11 -17.46 16.02
C SER A 51 -7.26 -18.61 15.50
N VAL A 52 -6.98 -18.60 14.21
CA VAL A 52 -6.07 -19.53 13.53
C VAL A 52 -5.00 -18.73 12.82
N THR A 53 -3.75 -19.08 13.07
CA THR A 53 -2.61 -18.46 12.37
C THR A 53 -2.20 -19.30 11.17
N LEU A 54 -2.10 -18.67 10.00
CA LEU A 54 -1.56 -19.28 8.79
C LEU A 54 -0.07 -18.94 8.73
N ASP A 55 0.79 -19.92 8.93
CA ASP A 55 2.26 -19.77 9.01
C ASP A 55 2.99 -20.12 7.71
N ILE A 56 2.30 -20.74 6.74
CA ILE A 56 2.88 -21.14 5.47
C ILE A 56 2.73 -20.00 4.45
N VAL A 57 3.85 -19.38 4.10
CA VAL A 57 3.87 -18.32 3.07
C VAL A 57 3.73 -18.96 1.68
N LYS A 58 2.67 -18.60 0.95
CA LYS A 58 2.41 -19.07 -0.42
C LYS A 58 2.77 -18.04 -1.51
N ARG A 59 2.83 -16.76 -1.17
CA ARG A 59 3.10 -15.65 -2.08
C ARG A 59 4.50 -15.71 -2.68
N GLN A 60 5.48 -16.04 -1.86
CA GLN A 60 6.90 -16.04 -2.21
C GLN A 60 7.46 -17.45 -2.12
N LYS A 61 8.39 -17.78 -3.04
CA LYS A 61 9.12 -19.04 -2.94
C LYS A 61 10.11 -18.96 -1.78
N GLU A 62 10.21 -20.00 -0.97
CA GLU A 62 11.21 -20.10 0.11
C GLU A 62 12.63 -19.84 -0.42
N SER A 63 12.95 -20.38 -1.61
CA SER A 63 14.25 -20.20 -2.28
C SER A 63 14.58 -18.74 -2.62
N SER A 64 13.62 -17.80 -2.52
CA SER A 64 13.88 -16.37 -2.69
C SER A 64 14.61 -15.74 -1.48
N GLY A 65 14.49 -16.34 -0.30
CA GLY A 65 14.94 -15.79 0.97
C GLY A 65 14.04 -14.69 1.54
N ILE A 66 13.01 -14.23 0.80
CA ILE A 66 12.11 -13.14 1.24
C ILE A 66 11.31 -13.54 2.48
N PRO A 67 10.71 -14.74 2.59
CA PRO A 67 9.95 -15.13 3.78
C PRO A 67 10.80 -15.11 5.04
N GLU A 68 12.01 -15.64 5.00
CA GLU A 68 12.92 -15.65 6.13
C GLU A 68 13.37 -14.22 6.50
N PHE A 69 13.71 -13.40 5.49
CA PHE A 69 14.12 -12.02 5.68
C PHE A 69 13.03 -11.18 6.37
N THR A 70 11.79 -11.32 5.93
CA THR A 70 10.65 -10.57 6.51
C THR A 70 10.29 -11.07 7.91
N ARG A 71 10.41 -12.38 8.20
CA ARG A 71 10.25 -12.93 9.56
C ARG A 71 11.28 -12.34 10.50
N TYR A 72 12.54 -12.20 10.08
CA TYR A 72 13.60 -11.56 10.88
C TYR A 72 13.22 -10.13 11.27
N ILE A 73 12.61 -9.40 10.35
CA ILE A 73 12.14 -8.01 10.58
C ILE A 73 11.00 -7.97 11.58
N VAL A 74 9.98 -8.85 11.45
CA VAL A 74 8.87 -8.93 12.42
C VAL A 74 9.38 -9.11 13.84
N ASP A 75 10.41 -9.93 14.02
CA ASP A 75 11.06 -10.16 15.34
C ASP A 75 11.87 -8.94 15.84
N GLY A 76 11.90 -7.84 15.11
CA GLY A 76 12.70 -6.64 15.44
C GLY A 76 14.21 -6.85 15.25
N ARG A 77 14.62 -7.94 14.58
CA ARG A 77 16.02 -8.28 14.34
C ARG A 77 16.51 -7.67 13.03
N VAL A 78 17.66 -7.04 13.07
CA VAL A 78 18.32 -6.52 11.86
C VAL A 78 18.89 -7.68 11.05
N PRO A 79 18.52 -7.81 9.75
CA PRO A 79 19.05 -8.85 8.90
C PRO A 79 20.58 -8.81 8.81
N VAL A 80 21.21 -9.99 8.88
CA VAL A 80 22.67 -10.13 8.73
C VAL A 80 23.08 -10.07 7.25
N PRO A 81 24.35 -9.73 6.95
CA PRO A 81 24.83 -9.57 5.57
C PRO A 81 24.53 -10.77 4.65
N GLU A 82 24.57 -11.98 5.19
CA GLU A 82 24.34 -13.23 4.46
C GLU A 82 22.89 -13.39 3.96
N MET A 83 21.95 -12.68 4.56
CA MET A 83 20.53 -12.69 4.14
C MET A 83 20.28 -11.82 2.91
N PHE A 84 21.20 -10.91 2.59
CA PHE A 84 21.14 -10.17 1.34
C PHE A 84 21.63 -11.06 0.19
N ASN A 85 20.83 -11.17 -0.85
CA ASN A 85 21.10 -12.08 -1.97
C ASN A 85 20.64 -11.44 -3.29
N ARG A 86 20.59 -12.20 -4.39
CA ARG A 86 20.14 -11.69 -5.70
C ARG A 86 18.71 -11.16 -5.74
N ASN A 87 17.87 -11.61 -4.80
CA ASN A 87 16.45 -11.20 -4.70
C ASN A 87 16.24 -10.10 -3.66
N ILE A 88 17.20 -9.90 -2.74
CA ILE A 88 17.12 -8.92 -1.66
C ILE A 88 18.42 -8.11 -1.67
N ILE A 89 18.37 -6.90 -2.19
CA ILE A 89 19.55 -6.07 -2.41
C ILE A 89 19.44 -4.76 -1.64
N LEU A 90 20.49 -4.43 -0.90
CA LEU A 90 20.67 -3.10 -0.31
C LEU A 90 21.59 -2.26 -1.20
N HIS A 91 21.06 -1.22 -1.76
CA HIS A 91 21.79 -0.18 -2.51
C HIS A 91 22.20 0.93 -1.55
N SER A 92 23.36 0.78 -0.94
CA SER A 92 23.87 1.78 0.01
C SER A 92 24.18 3.09 -0.70
N CYS A 93 23.59 4.19 -0.26
CA CYS A 93 23.84 5.53 -0.77
C CYS A 93 23.52 6.61 0.27
N ARG A 94 23.99 7.86 -0.01
CA ARG A 94 23.65 9.03 0.81
C ARG A 94 22.19 9.45 0.52
N VAL A 95 21.55 10.11 1.49
CA VAL A 95 20.16 10.56 1.37
C VAL A 95 19.92 11.43 0.11
N ASN A 96 20.85 12.29 -0.26
CA ASN A 96 20.76 13.14 -1.46
C ASN A 96 20.82 12.35 -2.78
N ASP A 97 21.30 11.12 -2.76
CA ASP A 97 21.45 10.27 -3.94
C ASP A 97 20.27 9.29 -4.10
N ILE A 98 19.40 9.19 -3.11
CA ILE A 98 18.29 8.22 -3.08
C ILE A 98 17.40 8.37 -4.31
N GLY A 99 16.90 9.56 -4.60
CA GLY A 99 16.01 9.82 -5.73
C GLY A 99 16.63 9.39 -7.06
N ARG A 100 17.90 9.78 -7.31
CA ARG A 100 18.65 9.37 -8.51
C ARG A 100 18.81 7.85 -8.58
N ARG A 101 19.14 7.20 -7.47
CA ARG A 101 19.36 5.74 -7.44
C ARG A 101 18.07 4.98 -7.67
N VAL A 102 16.98 5.38 -7.01
CA VAL A 102 15.63 4.82 -7.17
C VAL A 102 15.17 4.92 -8.63
N THR A 103 15.31 6.11 -9.24
CA THR A 103 14.94 6.33 -10.64
C THR A 103 15.78 5.47 -11.60
N ALA A 104 17.09 5.35 -11.38
CA ALA A 104 17.95 4.51 -12.20
C ALA A 104 17.56 3.03 -12.11
N LEU A 105 17.24 2.52 -10.92
CA LEU A 105 16.78 1.15 -10.70
C LEU A 105 15.42 0.90 -11.37
N TYR A 106 14.49 1.83 -11.24
CA TYR A 106 13.18 1.74 -11.89
C TYR A 106 13.35 1.71 -13.42
N LYS A 107 14.11 2.65 -13.99
CA LYS A 107 14.37 2.73 -15.44
C LYS A 107 14.98 1.46 -16.02
N ALA A 108 15.86 0.81 -15.27
CA ALA A 108 16.52 -0.42 -15.71
C ALA A 108 15.55 -1.60 -15.88
N ASN A 109 14.49 -1.67 -15.09
CA ASN A 109 13.44 -2.69 -15.20
C ASN A 109 12.11 -2.13 -14.66
N PRO A 110 11.32 -1.41 -15.46
CA PRO A 110 10.07 -0.79 -15.00
C PRO A 110 8.92 -1.78 -14.86
N LYS A 111 8.89 -2.84 -15.67
CA LYS A 111 7.78 -3.80 -15.71
C LYS A 111 7.68 -4.56 -14.40
N GLY A 112 6.47 -4.63 -13.83
CA GLY A 112 6.21 -5.32 -12.57
C GLY A 112 6.87 -4.67 -11.34
N THR A 113 7.46 -3.46 -11.51
CA THR A 113 8.18 -2.74 -10.45
C THR A 113 7.34 -1.63 -9.85
N GLN A 114 7.28 -1.58 -8.51
CA GLN A 114 6.66 -0.47 -7.78
C GLN A 114 7.65 0.16 -6.81
N ILE A 115 7.73 1.47 -6.81
CA ILE A 115 8.47 2.22 -5.77
C ILE A 115 7.49 2.50 -4.64
N ILE A 116 7.86 2.14 -3.39
CA ILE A 116 7.03 2.32 -2.20
C ILE A 116 7.75 3.24 -1.23
N SER A 117 7.19 4.42 -0.97
CA SER A 117 7.77 5.42 -0.07
C SER A 117 6.91 5.66 1.17
N ALA A 118 7.54 6.13 2.25
CA ALA A 118 6.86 6.51 3.49
C ALA A 118 6.27 7.93 3.43
N MET A 119 6.73 8.78 2.54
CA MET A 119 6.43 10.22 2.54
C MET A 119 5.90 10.70 1.21
N HIS A 120 5.09 11.76 1.24
CA HIS A 120 4.72 12.51 0.03
C HIS A 120 5.83 13.44 -0.43
N SER A 121 6.41 14.22 0.49
CA SER A 121 7.42 15.24 0.21
C SER A 121 8.83 14.84 0.66
N GLY A 122 9.84 15.60 0.25
CA GLY A 122 11.25 15.38 0.56
C GLY A 122 11.98 14.53 -0.47
N LEU A 123 13.31 14.35 -0.28
CA LEU A 123 14.20 13.72 -1.27
C LEU A 123 13.86 12.27 -1.63
N ALA A 124 13.19 11.55 -0.74
CA ALA A 124 12.68 10.20 -0.94
C ALA A 124 11.15 10.16 -1.03
N GLY A 125 10.49 11.31 -1.17
CA GLY A 125 9.04 11.45 -1.22
C GLY A 125 8.46 11.08 -2.58
N VAL A 126 7.21 10.64 -2.56
CA VAL A 126 6.46 10.22 -3.76
C VAL A 126 6.43 11.30 -4.83
N ASP A 127 6.28 12.58 -4.44
CA ASP A 127 6.15 13.69 -5.40
C ASP A 127 7.42 13.87 -6.23
N ILE A 128 8.58 13.92 -5.58
CA ILE A 128 9.89 14.05 -6.25
C ILE A 128 10.22 12.80 -7.06
N ILE A 129 9.94 11.61 -6.52
CA ILE A 129 10.16 10.33 -7.21
C ILE A 129 9.33 10.28 -8.49
N ASN A 130 8.05 10.61 -8.43
CA ASN A 130 7.16 10.60 -9.58
C ASN A 130 7.62 11.58 -10.67
N GLN A 131 7.96 12.82 -10.29
CA GLN A 131 8.47 13.81 -11.23
C GLN A 131 9.76 13.34 -11.88
N THR A 132 10.75 12.90 -11.08
CA THR A 132 12.06 12.47 -11.60
C THR A 132 11.95 11.22 -12.47
N CYS A 133 11.13 10.24 -12.07
CA CYS A 133 10.91 9.05 -12.88
C CYS A 133 10.23 9.39 -14.20
N GLN A 134 9.21 10.25 -14.20
CA GLN A 134 8.56 10.69 -15.44
C GLN A 134 9.54 11.38 -16.39
N GLU A 135 10.35 12.31 -15.88
CA GLU A 135 11.33 13.03 -16.69
C GLU A 135 12.40 12.10 -17.29
N VAL A 136 12.83 11.08 -16.56
CA VAL A 136 13.89 10.16 -17.00
C VAL A 136 13.36 9.00 -17.84
N CYS A 137 12.17 8.49 -17.54
CA CYS A 137 11.60 7.29 -18.16
C CYS A 137 10.62 7.61 -19.30
N ASN A 138 9.94 8.77 -19.23
CA ASN A 138 8.88 9.16 -20.16
C ASN A 138 8.93 10.65 -20.53
N SER A 139 10.11 11.17 -20.87
CA SER A 139 10.30 12.59 -21.22
C SER A 139 9.55 13.04 -22.48
N THR A 140 9.34 12.13 -23.43
CA THR A 140 8.75 12.39 -24.74
C THR A 140 7.29 11.98 -24.89
N GLY A 141 6.70 11.35 -23.87
CA GLY A 141 5.31 10.95 -23.85
C GLY A 141 4.35 12.12 -24.12
N ARG A 142 3.31 11.87 -24.90
CA ARG A 142 2.28 12.86 -25.22
C ARG A 142 1.58 13.30 -23.96
N LYS A 143 1.61 14.63 -23.65
CA LYS A 143 0.95 15.20 -22.48
C LYS A 143 -0.57 15.16 -22.62
N LEU A 144 -1.26 14.81 -21.55
CA LEU A 144 -2.70 14.87 -21.48
C LEU A 144 -3.19 16.31 -21.57
N ARG A 145 -3.91 16.63 -22.63
CA ARG A 145 -4.48 17.95 -22.91
C ARG A 145 -5.99 17.86 -22.99
N PHE A 146 -6.68 18.85 -22.48
CA PHE A 146 -8.13 18.96 -22.56
C PHE A 146 -8.56 20.42 -22.69
N SER A 147 -9.78 20.66 -23.14
CA SER A 147 -10.39 21.99 -23.18
C SER A 147 -11.48 22.06 -22.13
N PHE A 148 -11.47 23.11 -21.33
CA PHE A 148 -12.53 23.40 -20.37
C PHE A 148 -12.96 24.86 -20.52
N ASN A 149 -14.26 25.08 -20.72
CA ASN A 149 -14.84 26.41 -21.01
C ASN A 149 -14.11 27.16 -22.17
N GLY A 150 -13.73 26.43 -23.22
CA GLY A 150 -13.04 26.99 -24.37
C GLY A 150 -11.55 27.31 -24.16
N SER A 151 -11.03 27.11 -22.97
CA SER A 151 -9.61 27.31 -22.64
C SER A 151 -8.85 26.00 -22.64
N PRO A 152 -7.64 25.94 -23.23
CA PRO A 152 -6.80 24.74 -23.20
C PRO A 152 -6.17 24.57 -21.81
N HIS A 153 -6.26 23.35 -21.29
CA HIS A 153 -5.62 22.90 -20.05
C HIS A 153 -4.76 21.68 -20.31
N TYR A 154 -3.84 21.39 -19.40
CA TYR A 154 -3.05 20.17 -19.42
C TYR A 154 -2.73 19.70 -18.01
N LEU A 155 -2.69 18.38 -17.82
CA LEU A 155 -2.13 17.75 -16.64
C LEU A 155 -0.69 17.32 -16.93
N ASN A 156 0.14 17.31 -15.90
CA ASN A 156 1.50 16.78 -16.02
C ASN A 156 1.49 15.24 -15.93
N ILE A 157 0.63 14.63 -16.74
CA ILE A 157 0.56 13.18 -16.95
C ILE A 157 0.71 12.95 -18.44
N ARG A 158 1.45 11.93 -18.82
CA ARG A 158 1.82 11.64 -20.22
C ARG A 158 1.35 10.23 -20.59
N GLU A 159 1.13 10.02 -21.86
CA GLU A 159 0.91 8.69 -22.42
C GLU A 159 2.01 7.71 -21.97
N ASN A 160 1.64 6.51 -21.55
CA ASN A 160 2.46 5.47 -20.94
C ASN A 160 2.94 5.78 -19.51
N ASP A 161 2.45 6.83 -18.86
CA ASP A 161 2.71 6.99 -17.43
C ASP A 161 1.90 5.99 -16.61
N PRO A 162 2.49 5.37 -15.57
CA PRO A 162 1.72 4.69 -14.55
C PRO A 162 0.90 5.70 -13.75
N VAL A 163 -0.36 5.38 -13.52
CA VAL A 163 -1.31 6.23 -12.81
C VAL A 163 -2.02 5.47 -11.69
N ILE A 164 -2.49 6.20 -10.68
CA ILE A 164 -3.27 5.68 -9.57
C ILE A 164 -4.51 6.53 -9.37
N PHE A 165 -5.64 5.88 -9.14
CA PHE A 165 -6.84 6.55 -8.69
C PHE A 165 -6.76 6.85 -7.18
N VAL A 166 -7.13 8.08 -6.81
CA VAL A 166 -7.03 8.57 -5.42
C VAL A 166 -8.39 8.76 -4.74
N LYS A 167 -9.48 8.42 -5.42
CA LYS A 167 -10.84 8.40 -4.89
C LYS A 167 -11.62 7.21 -5.44
N ASN A 168 -12.60 6.73 -4.67
CA ASN A 168 -13.55 5.73 -5.16
C ASN A 168 -14.50 6.35 -6.19
N ASN A 169 -14.83 5.60 -7.23
CA ASN A 169 -15.93 5.85 -8.14
C ASN A 169 -16.68 4.53 -8.33
N TRP A 170 -17.73 4.35 -7.54
CA TRP A 170 -18.46 3.08 -7.48
C TRP A 170 -19.22 2.77 -8.77
N ASP A 171 -19.68 3.81 -9.48
CA ASP A 171 -20.42 3.68 -10.74
C ASP A 171 -19.55 3.07 -11.85
N ARG A 172 -18.24 3.27 -11.77
CA ARG A 172 -17.25 2.76 -12.73
C ARG A 172 -16.40 1.61 -12.17
N GLY A 173 -16.74 1.09 -10.99
CA GLY A 173 -15.98 0.02 -10.34
C GLY A 173 -14.56 0.41 -9.88
N ILE A 174 -14.26 1.71 -9.82
CA ILE A 174 -12.93 2.22 -9.48
C ILE A 174 -12.80 2.38 -7.96
N GLN A 175 -11.77 1.82 -7.39
CA GLN A 175 -11.42 1.99 -5.97
C GLN A 175 -10.22 2.91 -5.80
N ASN A 176 -10.16 3.61 -4.67
CA ASN A 176 -8.95 4.34 -4.27
C ASN A 176 -7.76 3.35 -4.15
N GLY A 177 -6.66 3.67 -4.83
CA GLY A 177 -5.51 2.76 -4.92
C GLY A 177 -5.46 1.92 -6.20
N THR A 178 -6.51 1.92 -7.03
CA THR A 178 -6.50 1.22 -8.32
C THR A 178 -5.41 1.79 -9.22
N LEU A 179 -4.53 0.90 -9.71
CA LEU A 179 -3.38 1.22 -10.55
C LEU A 179 -3.66 0.92 -12.02
N GLY A 180 -3.08 1.70 -12.91
CA GLY A 180 -3.16 1.49 -14.35
C GLY A 180 -2.09 2.27 -15.11
N THR A 181 -2.14 2.19 -16.43
CA THR A 181 -1.28 2.92 -17.37
C THR A 181 -2.12 3.79 -18.28
N LEU A 182 -1.73 5.05 -18.45
CA LEU A 182 -2.41 5.98 -19.35
C LEU A 182 -2.05 5.67 -20.81
N LEU A 183 -3.04 5.46 -21.65
CA LEU A 183 -2.92 5.11 -23.06
C LEU A 183 -3.74 6.05 -23.94
N ASN A 184 -3.47 6.05 -25.25
CA ASN A 184 -4.30 6.68 -26.28
C ASN A 184 -4.60 8.17 -26.03
N VAL A 185 -3.67 8.93 -25.49
CA VAL A 185 -3.83 10.36 -25.18
C VAL A 185 -4.17 11.17 -26.45
N GLY A 186 -5.25 11.93 -26.39
CA GLY A 186 -5.70 12.81 -27.50
C GLY A 186 -6.41 12.08 -28.63
N MET A 187 -6.71 10.80 -28.50
CA MET A 187 -7.63 10.08 -29.37
C MET A 187 -9.03 10.21 -28.78
N SER A 188 -9.70 11.34 -29.04
CA SER A 188 -11.06 11.54 -28.58
C SER A 188 -11.99 10.51 -29.21
N SER A 189 -12.52 9.59 -28.42
CA SER A 189 -13.62 8.71 -28.80
C SER A 189 -14.87 9.12 -28.02
N LEU A 190 -16.00 9.17 -28.70
CA LEU A 190 -17.30 9.29 -28.02
C LEU A 190 -17.54 7.98 -27.26
N THR A 191 -17.72 8.05 -25.96
CA THR A 191 -18.16 6.91 -25.19
C THR A 191 -19.64 6.67 -25.46
N SER A 192 -20.02 5.46 -25.81
CA SER A 192 -21.32 5.08 -26.36
C SER A 192 -22.52 5.22 -25.40
N SER A 193 -22.35 5.69 -24.17
CA SER A 193 -23.40 5.66 -23.17
C SER A 193 -23.79 7.00 -22.49
N LEU A 194 -22.98 8.07 -22.61
CA LEU A 194 -23.23 9.31 -21.86
C LEU A 194 -22.83 10.59 -22.63
N ASP A 195 -22.62 10.57 -23.94
CA ASP A 195 -22.08 11.72 -24.72
C ASP A 195 -20.80 12.35 -24.12
N GLU A 196 -20.06 11.60 -23.31
CA GLU A 196 -18.82 12.02 -22.67
C GLU A 196 -17.65 11.80 -23.63
N VAL A 197 -16.83 12.84 -23.79
CA VAL A 197 -15.61 12.77 -24.57
C VAL A 197 -14.51 12.12 -23.74
N SER A 198 -14.02 10.95 -24.14
CA SER A 198 -12.80 10.37 -23.60
C SER A 198 -11.58 11.16 -24.05
N LEU A 199 -10.73 11.52 -23.10
CA LEU A 199 -9.47 12.23 -23.32
C LEU A 199 -8.29 11.29 -23.54
N ALA A 200 -8.39 10.10 -23.01
CA ALA A 200 -7.42 9.01 -23.05
C ALA A 200 -8.07 7.72 -22.52
N ASP A 201 -7.35 6.62 -22.55
CA ASP A 201 -7.73 5.37 -21.90
C ASP A 201 -6.79 5.07 -20.75
N ILE A 202 -7.28 4.38 -19.72
CA ILE A 202 -6.45 3.81 -18.66
C ILE A 202 -6.60 2.29 -18.71
N GLU A 203 -5.51 1.61 -19.01
CA GLU A 203 -5.42 0.16 -18.86
C GLU A 203 -5.07 -0.17 -17.41
N LEU A 204 -6.00 -0.76 -16.68
CA LEU A 204 -5.79 -1.21 -15.32
C LEU A 204 -4.83 -2.41 -15.28
N TYR A 205 -4.16 -2.62 -14.15
CA TYR A 205 -3.30 -3.81 -13.99
C TYR A 205 -4.09 -5.14 -13.98
N THR A 206 -5.41 -5.09 -13.88
CA THR A 206 -6.33 -6.22 -14.09
C THR A 206 -6.53 -6.54 -15.58
N GLY A 207 -6.08 -5.69 -16.49
CA GLY A 207 -6.29 -5.78 -17.94
C GLY A 207 -7.58 -5.11 -18.43
N GLU A 208 -8.37 -4.52 -17.55
CA GLU A 208 -9.56 -3.73 -17.92
C GLU A 208 -9.16 -2.36 -18.46
N HIS A 209 -9.97 -1.82 -19.39
CA HIS A 209 -9.80 -0.48 -19.95
C HIS A 209 -10.88 0.45 -19.44
N ILE A 210 -10.50 1.60 -18.92
CA ILE A 210 -11.40 2.65 -18.44
C ILE A 210 -11.17 3.90 -19.26
N PRO A 211 -12.21 4.47 -19.93
CA PRO A 211 -12.09 5.76 -20.60
C PRO A 211 -11.86 6.87 -19.56
N LEU A 212 -10.82 7.68 -19.78
CA LEU A 212 -10.53 8.84 -18.95
C LEU A 212 -11.34 10.03 -19.41
N THR A 213 -12.34 10.39 -18.64
CA THR A 213 -13.24 11.52 -18.85
C THR A 213 -12.91 12.70 -17.94
N LEU A 214 -13.49 13.89 -18.18
CA LEU A 214 -13.19 15.11 -17.43
C LEU A 214 -13.41 14.96 -15.92
N ASP A 215 -14.47 14.26 -15.50
CA ASP A 215 -14.81 14.02 -14.09
C ASP A 215 -13.78 13.18 -13.33
N LEU A 216 -13.01 12.37 -14.05
CA LEU A 216 -11.95 11.52 -13.45
C LEU A 216 -10.61 12.23 -13.33
N LEU A 217 -10.37 13.38 -13.96
CA LEU A 217 -9.08 14.04 -13.99
C LEU A 217 -8.55 14.40 -12.59
N ASP A 218 -9.42 14.84 -11.70
CA ASP A 218 -9.04 15.15 -10.32
C ASP A 218 -8.73 13.91 -9.48
N ASN A 219 -9.09 12.74 -9.98
CA ASN A 219 -8.98 11.47 -9.27
C ASN A 219 -7.74 10.68 -9.63
N ILE A 220 -6.94 11.10 -10.62
CA ILE A 220 -5.72 10.41 -11.05
C ILE A 220 -4.47 11.16 -10.64
N ARG A 221 -3.41 10.39 -10.34
CA ARG A 221 -2.06 10.89 -10.04
C ARG A 221 -1.02 9.97 -10.68
N LEU A 222 0.21 10.46 -10.86
CA LEU A 222 1.35 9.62 -11.25
C LEU A 222 1.61 8.53 -10.21
N ALA A 223 2.04 7.35 -10.66
CA ALA A 223 2.22 6.17 -9.83
C ALA A 223 3.54 5.43 -10.06
N TYR A 224 4.60 6.08 -10.51
CA TYR A 224 5.95 5.52 -10.47
C TYR A 224 6.34 5.14 -9.04
N GLY A 225 6.06 6.02 -8.09
CA GLY A 225 6.11 5.80 -6.67
C GLY A 225 4.74 6.05 -6.01
N ILE A 226 4.40 5.22 -5.04
CA ILE A 226 3.18 5.36 -4.22
C ILE A 226 3.52 5.25 -2.74
N THR A 227 2.61 5.71 -1.88
CA THR A 227 2.75 5.50 -0.44
C THR A 227 2.39 4.06 -0.08
N LEU A 228 2.95 3.56 1.02
CA LEU A 228 2.67 2.20 1.48
C LEU A 228 1.17 1.95 1.75
N HIS A 229 0.45 2.94 2.27
CA HIS A 229 -1.01 2.83 2.47
C HIS A 229 -1.77 2.57 1.17
N LYS A 230 -1.31 3.16 0.06
CA LYS A 230 -1.90 2.91 -1.27
C LYS A 230 -1.47 1.59 -1.89
N ALA A 231 -0.37 1.01 -1.41
CA ALA A 231 0.10 -0.31 -1.81
C ALA A 231 -0.52 -1.46 -1.01
N GLN A 232 -1.28 -1.17 0.06
CA GLN A 232 -1.97 -2.20 0.84
C GLN A 232 -2.98 -2.95 -0.04
N GLY A 233 -3.09 -4.27 0.16
CA GLY A 233 -3.88 -5.16 -0.69
C GLY A 233 -3.23 -5.50 -2.05
N SER A 234 -2.24 -4.72 -2.51
CA SER A 234 -1.54 -4.96 -3.77
C SER A 234 -0.26 -5.77 -3.60
N GLN A 235 0.17 -6.41 -4.69
CA GLN A 235 1.42 -7.18 -4.79
C GLN A 235 2.15 -6.79 -6.07
N PHE A 236 3.48 -6.84 -6.03
CA PHE A 236 4.33 -6.45 -7.14
C PHE A 236 5.45 -7.47 -7.32
N GLU A 237 5.78 -7.78 -8.55
CA GLU A 237 6.89 -8.68 -8.85
C GLU A 237 8.19 -8.18 -8.20
N ARG A 238 8.42 -6.87 -8.28
CA ARG A 238 9.60 -6.20 -7.72
C ARG A 238 9.21 -4.91 -7.02
N ILE A 239 9.80 -4.66 -5.86
CA ILE A 239 9.65 -3.38 -5.15
C ILE A 239 11.00 -2.67 -5.02
N ILE A 240 10.94 -1.34 -5.00
CA ILE A 240 12.06 -0.47 -4.63
C ILE A 240 11.61 0.37 -3.43
N VAL A 241 12.35 0.28 -2.34
CA VAL A 241 12.01 0.94 -1.08
C VAL A 241 13.10 1.94 -0.71
N PRO A 242 12.89 3.25 -0.92
CA PRO A 242 13.78 4.28 -0.40
C PRO A 242 13.67 4.34 1.12
N VAL A 243 14.81 4.23 1.81
CA VAL A 243 14.88 4.25 3.27
C VAL A 243 15.65 5.47 3.73
N THR A 244 15.07 6.21 4.67
CA THR A 244 15.65 7.40 5.30
C THR A 244 15.43 7.38 6.80
N ASN A 245 16.15 8.22 7.53
CA ASN A 245 15.89 8.42 8.95
C ASN A 245 14.58 9.20 9.16
N ASN A 246 13.46 8.51 9.07
CA ASN A 246 12.13 9.06 9.21
C ASN A 246 11.33 8.33 10.29
N ASN A 247 10.61 9.07 11.12
CA ASN A 247 9.80 8.50 12.19
C ASN A 247 8.58 7.71 11.70
N MET A 248 8.15 7.89 10.47
CA MET A 248 7.08 7.08 9.87
C MET A 248 7.54 5.67 9.49
N MET A 249 8.87 5.45 9.36
CA MET A 249 9.44 4.14 9.10
C MET A 249 9.73 3.44 10.41
N ASP A 250 8.85 2.57 10.82
CA ASP A 250 9.00 1.67 11.95
C ASP A 250 9.05 0.20 11.48
N ASN A 251 9.11 -0.72 12.41
CA ASN A 251 9.16 -2.16 12.13
C ASN A 251 7.99 -2.60 11.24
N SER A 252 6.76 -2.26 11.61
CA SER A 252 5.57 -2.66 10.87
C SER A 252 5.50 -2.03 9.47
N TRP A 253 5.99 -0.80 9.33
CA TRP A 253 6.09 -0.16 8.02
C TRP A 253 7.05 -0.91 7.09
N ILE A 254 8.28 -1.22 7.58
CA ILE A 254 9.27 -1.97 6.80
C ILE A 254 8.73 -3.36 6.44
N TYR A 255 8.19 -4.08 7.42
CA TYR A 255 7.59 -5.40 7.19
C TYR A 255 6.49 -5.34 6.14
N THR A 256 5.52 -4.44 6.28
CA THR A 256 4.40 -4.30 5.35
C THR A 256 4.90 -3.96 3.94
N ALA A 257 5.88 -3.06 3.81
CA ALA A 257 6.44 -2.68 2.51
C ALA A 257 7.11 -3.88 1.84
N LEU A 258 7.97 -4.60 2.55
CA LEU A 258 8.75 -5.70 1.98
C LEU A 258 7.87 -6.91 1.63
N THR A 259 6.80 -7.15 2.36
CA THR A 259 5.83 -8.21 2.05
C THR A 259 4.98 -7.94 0.80
N ARG A 260 5.05 -6.72 0.22
CA ARG A 260 4.42 -6.44 -1.09
C ARG A 260 5.19 -7.06 -2.27
N ALA A 261 6.45 -7.46 -2.08
CA ALA A 261 7.25 -8.08 -3.12
C ALA A 261 6.91 -9.57 -3.32
N GLU A 262 6.84 -10.01 -4.56
CA GLU A 262 6.72 -11.44 -4.90
C GLU A 262 8.09 -12.08 -5.12
N THR A 263 8.98 -11.42 -5.88
CA THR A 263 10.25 -12.01 -6.32
C THR A 263 11.48 -11.20 -5.95
N LYS A 264 11.38 -9.87 -5.86
CA LYS A 264 12.57 -9.04 -5.66
C LYS A 264 12.32 -7.80 -4.80
N ILE A 265 13.25 -7.57 -3.88
CA ILE A 265 13.30 -6.41 -2.99
C ILE A 265 14.59 -5.62 -3.25
N GLU A 266 14.45 -4.33 -3.50
CA GLU A 266 15.57 -3.40 -3.60
C GLU A 266 15.41 -2.27 -2.60
N ILE A 267 16.25 -2.27 -1.57
CA ILE A 267 16.29 -1.26 -0.51
C ILE A 267 17.32 -0.21 -0.92
N VAL A 268 16.95 1.06 -0.91
CA VAL A 268 17.82 2.18 -1.33
C VAL A 268 18.01 3.16 -0.19
N GLY A 269 19.23 3.25 0.35
CA GLY A 269 19.55 4.11 1.49
C GLY A 269 20.70 3.57 2.31
N SER A 270 20.89 4.06 3.53
CA SER A 270 21.93 3.57 4.41
C SER A 270 21.48 2.34 5.21
N LEU A 271 22.41 1.40 5.46
CA LEU A 271 22.13 0.27 6.35
C LEU A 271 21.75 0.74 7.76
N SER A 272 22.36 1.83 8.24
CA SER A 272 22.06 2.40 9.56
C SER A 272 20.62 2.92 9.66
N ASP A 273 20.09 3.56 8.62
CA ASP A 273 18.71 4.02 8.62
C ASP A 273 17.73 2.85 8.52
N PHE A 274 18.05 1.85 7.70
CA PHE A 274 17.28 0.61 7.61
C PHE A 274 17.22 -0.13 8.95
N SER A 275 18.38 -0.31 9.60
CA SER A 275 18.47 -0.96 10.92
C SER A 275 17.70 -0.19 11.99
N ARG A 276 17.77 1.15 11.96
CA ARG A 276 17.03 2.01 12.89
C ARG A 276 15.51 1.90 12.69
N ALA A 277 15.05 1.83 11.45
CA ALA A 277 13.64 1.64 11.14
C ALA A 277 13.12 0.29 11.66
N ILE A 278 13.88 -0.79 11.49
CA ILE A 278 13.54 -2.12 12.03
C ILE A 278 13.52 -2.13 13.56
N ALA A 279 14.49 -1.49 14.19
CA ALA A 279 14.58 -1.44 15.67
C ALA A 279 13.50 -0.54 16.30
N ARG A 280 12.85 0.32 15.53
CA ARG A 280 11.77 1.18 16.03
C ARG A 280 10.51 0.36 16.21
N PRO A 281 9.93 0.28 17.42
CA PRO A 281 8.69 -0.43 17.65
C PRO A 281 7.56 0.13 16.79
N SER A 282 6.66 -0.75 16.38
CA SER A 282 5.45 -0.37 15.63
C SER A 282 4.64 0.69 16.36
N ALA A 283 4.05 1.61 15.62
CA ALA A 283 3.13 2.60 16.14
C ALA A 283 1.96 1.98 16.93
N SER A 284 1.58 0.72 16.62
CA SER A 284 0.57 -0.03 17.36
C SER A 284 0.96 -0.28 18.83
N CYS A 285 2.26 -0.41 19.13
CA CYS A 285 2.75 -0.65 20.50
C CYS A 285 2.51 0.55 21.44
N TYR A 286 2.35 1.74 20.90
CA TYR A 286 2.16 2.98 21.68
C TYR A 286 0.71 3.43 21.75
N ARG A 287 -0.19 2.84 20.96
CA ARG A 287 -1.60 3.18 20.98
C ARG A 287 -2.27 2.56 22.20
N GLN A 288 -2.87 3.42 23.02
CA GLN A 288 -3.69 2.96 24.14
C GLN A 288 -5.11 2.72 23.67
N THR A 289 -5.62 1.52 23.89
CA THR A 289 -7.01 1.13 23.62
C THR A 289 -7.55 0.38 24.82
N HIS A 290 -8.88 0.43 25.01
CA HIS A 290 -9.56 -0.32 26.06
C HIS A 290 -10.38 -1.51 25.52
N LEU A 291 -10.35 -1.75 24.20
CA LEU A 291 -11.20 -2.75 23.54
C LEU A 291 -10.96 -4.14 24.12
N LYS A 292 -9.71 -4.56 24.26
CA LYS A 292 -9.35 -5.86 24.85
C LYS A 292 -9.89 -6.02 26.27
N THR A 293 -9.68 -5.01 27.12
CA THR A 293 -10.14 -5.04 28.52
C THR A 293 -11.66 -5.15 28.61
N LEU A 294 -12.39 -4.39 27.79
CA LEU A 294 -13.85 -4.42 27.76
C LEU A 294 -14.37 -5.77 27.23
N LEU A 295 -13.76 -6.34 26.20
CA LEU A 295 -14.13 -7.64 25.67
C LEU A 295 -13.92 -8.76 26.70
N LEU A 296 -12.78 -8.78 27.39
CA LEU A 296 -12.51 -9.77 28.44
C LEU A 296 -13.53 -9.68 29.57
N ALA A 297 -13.85 -8.48 30.04
CA ALA A 297 -14.84 -8.28 31.08
C ALA A 297 -16.25 -8.74 30.65
N GLU A 298 -16.62 -8.59 29.39
CA GLU A 298 -17.91 -9.02 28.87
C GLU A 298 -17.97 -10.54 28.67
N LEU A 299 -16.90 -11.16 28.24
CA LEU A 299 -16.78 -12.62 28.14
C LEU A 299 -16.88 -13.30 29.52
N GLU A 300 -16.24 -12.73 30.55
CA GLU A 300 -16.36 -13.24 31.93
C GLU A 300 -17.79 -13.18 32.43
N LYS A 301 -18.53 -12.10 32.18
CA LYS A 301 -19.96 -12.00 32.56
C LYS A 301 -20.83 -13.04 31.85
N SER A 302 -20.58 -13.24 30.54
CA SER A 302 -21.33 -14.24 29.77
C SER A 302 -21.09 -15.68 30.23
N HIS A 303 -19.89 -16.02 30.69
CA HIS A 303 -19.59 -17.31 31.30
C HIS A 303 -20.26 -17.52 32.67
N GLN A 304 -20.35 -16.45 33.50
CA GLN A 304 -21.02 -16.53 34.81
C GLN A 304 -22.54 -16.71 34.66
N SER A 305 -23.17 -16.07 33.69
CA SER A 305 -24.62 -16.21 33.44
C SER A 305 -24.99 -17.59 32.88
N SER A 306 -24.14 -18.21 32.07
CA SER A 306 -24.40 -19.56 31.54
C SER A 306 -24.22 -20.68 32.59
N THR A 307 -23.42 -20.46 33.64
CA THR A 307 -23.26 -21.41 34.75
C THR A 307 -24.40 -21.33 35.78
N THR A 308 -25.11 -20.21 35.86
CA THR A 308 -26.26 -20.04 36.78
C THR A 308 -27.57 -20.57 36.19
N GLU A 309 -27.69 -20.76 34.88
CA GLU A 309 -28.90 -21.36 34.25
C GLU A 309 -28.87 -22.90 34.19
N THR A 310 -27.76 -23.53 34.54
CA THR A 310 -27.59 -25.00 34.55
C THR A 310 -27.57 -25.61 35.95
N SER A 311 -27.81 -24.84 36.98
CA SER A 311 -27.96 -25.25 38.38
C SER A 311 -29.40 -25.01 38.87
#